data_fffee8565e60524e3b591d8f8b972a49
#
_entry.id   fffee8565e60524e3b591d8f8b972a49
#
_cell.length_a   1.000
_cell.length_b   1.000
_cell.length_c   1.000
_cell.angle_alpha   90.00
_cell.angle_beta   90.00
_cell.angle_gamma   90.00
#
_symmetry.space_group_name_H-M   'P 1'
#
loop_
_entity.id
_entity.type
_entity.pdbx_description
1 polymer ?
#
loop_
_entity_poly.entity_id
_entity_poly.type
_entity_poly.pdbx_seq_one_letter_code
_entity_poly.pdbx_strand_id
1 'polypeptide(L)'
;TIYVYKKVGERFTCYDEKSFTVSISDRPNLDMFENIEGCGNISLPVVDIPGVVIEYYRRPNRIDLIDPSEYTITELGSRVIYVYAYPSGEPSLQSVQGCYNESLFQVTVNDLLDLDINGGTLCIDTETGNITNTVLLESGLNSNDYTVNWYLNTNLVGTGTNYIAEEAGEYTVETIKLTDEIGIDCNYKTATVIVERSSPSFELNILTEDFSDSNTVEINIVDQGIGTYEFSLDHLPFQSYPRFYNLNPGNHLITIRDTSGLCVYKTIDFLILNYPKFFTPNDDGINDTWNITDLQNDLDSNITIYDRFGKIITKIKPYEKGWDGYNSNGDKLPSSDYWFMVKYNKNNVLREFRANFSLLRR
;
A
#
# COMPACT_ATOMS: atom_id res chain seq x y z
N THR A 1 -74.73 23.94 1.54
CA THR A 1 -75.39 24.15 2.86
C THR A 1 -76.71 23.37 2.88
N ILE A 2 -76.94 22.63 3.93
CA ILE A 2 -78.18 21.85 4.20
C ILE A 2 -78.90 22.56 5.27
N TYR A 3 -80.23 22.80 5.05
CA TYR A 3 -81.13 23.43 6.01
C TYR A 3 -82.01 22.37 6.63
N VAL A 4 -82.14 22.40 7.96
CA VAL A 4 -82.99 21.48 8.72
C VAL A 4 -84.02 22.28 9.44
N TYR A 5 -85.27 21.98 9.17
CA TYR A 5 -86.43 22.65 9.77
C TYR A 5 -87.13 21.72 10.78
N LYS A 6 -87.39 22.21 11.96
CA LYS A 6 -88.25 21.53 12.95
C LYS A 6 -89.53 22.29 13.05
N LYS A 7 -90.62 21.62 12.74
CA LYS A 7 -91.98 22.19 12.80
C LYS A 7 -92.66 21.74 14.10
N VAL A 8 -93.29 22.68 14.78
CA VAL A 8 -94.02 22.40 16.00
C VAL A 8 -95.46 22.80 15.78
N GLY A 9 -96.38 21.78 15.83
CA GLY A 9 -97.82 21.97 15.71
C GLY A 9 -98.40 21.85 14.28
N GLU A 10 -99.74 21.66 14.18
CA GLU A 10 -100.48 21.50 12.89
C GLU A 10 -100.72 22.78 12.13
N ARG A 11 -100.57 23.95 12.73
CA ARG A 11 -100.66 25.25 12.07
C ARG A 11 -99.31 25.96 12.02
N PHE A 12 -98.94 26.43 10.84
CA PHE A 12 -97.69 27.00 10.46
C PHE A 12 -97.30 28.34 11.11
N THR A 13 -97.06 28.38 12.38
CA THR A 13 -96.72 29.64 13.03
C THR A 13 -95.38 29.68 13.73
N CYS A 14 -94.72 28.55 13.96
CA CYS A 14 -93.41 28.54 14.52
C CYS A 14 -92.57 27.38 13.92
N TYR A 15 -91.43 27.71 13.37
CA TYR A 15 -90.46 26.75 12.99
C TYR A 15 -89.08 27.17 13.56
N ASP A 16 -88.21 26.19 13.79
CA ASP A 16 -86.82 26.40 14.12
C ASP A 16 -86.02 25.91 12.94
N GLU A 17 -85.09 26.72 12.51
CA GLU A 17 -84.21 26.44 11.35
C GLU A 17 -82.75 26.40 11.80
N LYS A 18 -82.08 25.38 11.47
CA LYS A 18 -80.62 25.31 11.54
C LYS A 18 -80.03 24.91 10.21
N SER A 19 -78.90 25.50 9.85
CA SER A 19 -78.15 25.12 8.67
C SER A 19 -76.80 24.59 9.07
N PHE A 20 -76.30 23.67 8.27
CA PHE A 20 -74.95 23.27 8.36
C PHE A 20 -74.40 23.14 6.93
N THR A 21 -73.06 23.35 6.77
CA THR A 21 -72.41 23.25 5.51
C THR A 21 -71.71 21.88 5.42
N VAL A 22 -71.97 21.19 4.37
CA VAL A 22 -71.23 19.99 3.99
C VAL A 22 -70.23 20.40 2.89
N SER A 23 -68.97 20.22 3.19
CA SER A 23 -67.90 20.34 2.19
C SER A 23 -67.50 18.94 1.76
N ILE A 24 -67.43 18.73 0.46
CA ILE A 24 -66.92 17.50 -0.15
C ILE A 24 -65.60 17.87 -0.76
N SER A 25 -64.52 17.25 -0.36
CA SER A 25 -63.21 17.36 -0.95
C SER A 25 -62.83 16.04 -1.60
N ASP A 26 -62.13 16.12 -2.70
CA ASP A 26 -61.56 14.93 -3.36
C ASP A 26 -60.48 14.32 -2.46
N ARG A 27 -60.30 13.01 -2.55
CA ARG A 27 -59.19 12.32 -1.88
C ARG A 27 -57.88 12.76 -2.52
N PRO A 28 -56.79 12.97 -1.77
CA PRO A 28 -55.48 13.21 -2.32
C PRO A 28 -55.07 12.10 -3.29
N ASN A 29 -54.50 12.47 -4.45
CA ASN A 29 -53.98 11.50 -5.39
C ASN A 29 -52.58 11.04 -4.93
N LEU A 30 -52.36 9.73 -4.87
CA LEU A 30 -51.10 9.08 -4.48
C LEU A 30 -50.51 8.17 -5.61
N ASP A 31 -51.02 8.29 -6.84
CA ASP A 31 -50.57 7.48 -7.98
C ASP A 31 -49.12 7.75 -8.37
N MET A 32 -48.50 8.79 -7.80
CA MET A 32 -47.10 9.16 -8.00
C MET A 32 -46.09 8.28 -7.26
N PHE A 33 -46.56 7.46 -6.31
CA PHE A 33 -45.67 6.57 -5.55
C PHE A 33 -45.50 5.26 -6.32
N GLU A 34 -44.38 5.17 -7.04
CA GLU A 34 -43.97 3.99 -7.78
C GLU A 34 -42.94 3.20 -6.93
N ASN A 35 -42.79 1.94 -7.28
CA ASN A 35 -41.72 1.13 -6.68
C ASN A 35 -40.35 1.71 -6.98
N ILE A 36 -39.46 1.69 -5.98
CA ILE A 36 -38.10 2.20 -6.08
C ILE A 36 -37.14 1.04 -5.95
N GLU A 37 -36.18 0.97 -6.84
CA GLU A 37 -35.12 0.00 -6.80
C GLU A 37 -33.77 0.71 -7.02
N GLY A 38 -32.75 0.30 -6.26
CA GLY A 38 -31.43 0.91 -6.33
C GLY A 38 -30.36 0.10 -5.59
N CYS A 39 -29.15 0.63 -5.55
CA CYS A 39 -27.97 -0.02 -4.99
C CYS A 39 -27.48 0.67 -3.72
N GLY A 40 -27.11 -0.11 -2.72
CA GLY A 40 -26.49 0.35 -1.48
C GLY A 40 -27.43 1.18 -0.60
N ASN A 41 -27.66 2.44 -0.91
CA ASN A 41 -28.45 3.36 -0.10
C ASN A 41 -29.59 3.95 -0.91
N ILE A 42 -30.81 3.85 -0.40
CA ILE A 42 -31.99 4.47 -1.04
C ILE A 42 -32.64 5.44 -0.06
N SER A 43 -32.76 6.70 -0.47
CA SER A 43 -33.54 7.71 0.23
C SER A 43 -34.97 7.72 -0.28
N LEU A 44 -35.94 7.95 0.61
CA LEU A 44 -37.34 8.03 0.24
C LEU A 44 -37.65 9.35 -0.48
N PRO A 45 -38.59 9.36 -1.44
CA PRO A 45 -39.01 10.58 -2.10
C PRO A 45 -39.73 11.51 -1.09
N VAL A 46 -39.33 12.77 -1.06
CA VAL A 46 -40.04 13.81 -0.32
C VAL A 46 -41.04 14.45 -1.28
N VAL A 47 -42.33 14.24 -1.05
CA VAL A 47 -43.41 14.77 -1.90
C VAL A 47 -44.15 15.84 -1.14
N ASP A 48 -44.28 17.03 -1.75
CA ASP A 48 -45.08 18.16 -1.25
C ASP A 48 -46.26 18.41 -2.18
N ILE A 49 -47.47 18.28 -1.64
CA ILE A 49 -48.72 18.59 -2.34
C ILE A 49 -49.42 19.75 -1.57
N PRO A 50 -49.63 20.90 -2.23
CA PRO A 50 -50.25 22.03 -1.56
C PRO A 50 -51.59 21.67 -0.94
N GLY A 51 -51.72 21.94 0.37
CA GLY A 51 -52.96 21.66 1.12
C GLY A 51 -53.17 20.20 1.54
N VAL A 52 -52.15 19.35 1.40
CA VAL A 52 -52.14 17.93 1.79
C VAL A 52 -51.00 17.64 2.73
N VAL A 53 -51.27 16.91 3.80
CA VAL A 53 -50.22 16.30 4.65
C VAL A 53 -49.95 14.89 4.18
N ILE A 54 -48.68 14.55 3.97
CA ILE A 54 -48.23 13.21 3.58
C ILE A 54 -47.36 12.64 4.69
N GLU A 55 -47.69 11.45 5.15
CA GLU A 55 -46.98 10.73 6.19
C GLU A 55 -46.54 9.35 5.69
N TYR A 56 -45.32 8.95 6.06
CA TYR A 56 -44.71 7.65 5.66
C TYR A 56 -44.57 6.75 6.87
N TYR A 57 -44.81 5.46 6.68
CA TYR A 57 -44.78 4.48 7.75
C TYR A 57 -44.12 3.18 7.32
N ARG A 58 -43.43 2.50 8.25
CA ARG A 58 -42.82 1.19 7.99
C ARG A 58 -43.85 0.05 8.00
N ARG A 59 -44.98 0.23 8.67
CA ARG A 59 -46.00 -0.82 8.84
C ARG A 59 -47.38 -0.27 8.54
N PRO A 60 -48.32 -1.14 8.15
CA PRO A 60 -49.71 -0.74 7.94
C PRO A 60 -50.32 -0.17 9.20
N ASN A 61 -51.48 0.46 9.06
CA ASN A 61 -52.22 1.06 10.14
C ASN A 61 -51.46 2.17 10.91
N ARG A 62 -50.57 2.88 10.23
CA ARG A 62 -49.79 4.03 10.74
C ARG A 62 -48.88 3.68 11.92
N ILE A 63 -48.21 2.58 11.82
CA ILE A 63 -47.25 2.14 12.83
C ILE A 63 -45.82 2.46 12.28
N ASP A 64 -44.97 3.00 13.17
CA ASP A 64 -43.58 3.38 12.88
C ASP A 64 -43.51 4.51 11.82
N LEU A 65 -43.85 5.72 12.21
CA LEU A 65 -43.76 6.95 11.41
C LEU A 65 -42.28 7.16 10.96
N ILE A 66 -42.12 7.57 9.72
CA ILE A 66 -40.81 7.85 9.09
C ILE A 66 -40.78 9.33 8.66
N ASP A 67 -39.67 10.02 8.93
CA ASP A 67 -39.37 11.27 8.26
C ASP A 67 -38.62 10.93 6.92
N PRO A 68 -39.24 11.12 5.75
CA PRO A 68 -38.64 10.75 4.49
C PRO A 68 -37.38 11.57 4.16
N SER A 69 -37.22 12.76 4.76
CA SER A 69 -36.04 13.62 4.52
C SER A 69 -34.78 13.12 5.24
N GLU A 70 -34.94 12.36 6.31
CA GLU A 70 -33.83 11.84 7.13
C GLU A 70 -33.67 10.30 7.01
N TYR A 71 -34.65 9.63 6.39
CA TYR A 71 -34.70 8.18 6.38
C TYR A 71 -34.04 7.60 5.12
N THR A 72 -32.95 6.88 5.33
CA THR A 72 -32.24 6.14 4.28
C THR A 72 -32.30 4.64 4.58
N ILE A 73 -32.61 3.86 3.56
CA ILE A 73 -32.67 2.39 3.62
C ILE A 73 -31.36 1.84 3.13
N THR A 74 -30.63 1.14 4.01
CA THR A 74 -29.30 0.55 3.74
C THR A 74 -29.29 -0.98 3.78
N GLU A 75 -30.32 -1.57 4.40
CA GLU A 75 -30.42 -3.02 4.51
C GLU A 75 -30.87 -3.64 3.19
N LEU A 76 -30.16 -4.67 2.73
CA LEU A 76 -30.46 -5.38 1.48
C LEU A 76 -31.85 -6.02 1.48
N GLY A 77 -32.43 -6.13 0.29
CA GLY A 77 -33.72 -6.76 0.04
C GLY A 77 -34.88 -5.79 -0.08
N SER A 78 -36.08 -6.34 -0.26
CA SER A 78 -37.29 -5.58 -0.54
C SER A 78 -38.13 -5.33 0.73
N ARG A 79 -38.68 -4.12 0.83
CA ARG A 79 -39.59 -3.73 1.89
C ARG A 79 -40.66 -2.80 1.39
N VAL A 80 -41.80 -2.79 2.06
CA VAL A 80 -42.96 -1.96 1.73
C VAL A 80 -42.97 -0.72 2.63
N ILE A 81 -43.19 0.43 2.01
CA ILE A 81 -43.46 1.71 2.68
C ILE A 81 -44.91 2.06 2.46
N TYR A 82 -45.59 2.43 3.54
CA TYR A 82 -47.02 2.85 3.56
C TYR A 82 -47.09 4.38 3.58
N VAL A 83 -47.90 4.93 2.70
CA VAL A 83 -48.11 6.39 2.59
C VAL A 83 -49.57 6.73 2.88
N TYR A 84 -49.75 7.66 3.78
CA TYR A 84 -51.06 8.19 4.12
C TYR A 84 -51.10 9.68 3.77
N ALA A 85 -52.17 10.12 3.11
CA ALA A 85 -52.36 11.52 2.76
C ALA A 85 -53.73 12.01 3.15
N TYR A 86 -53.78 13.22 3.72
CA TYR A 86 -55.01 13.86 4.15
C TYR A 86 -54.92 15.38 3.99
N PRO A 87 -56.10 16.12 3.87
CA PRO A 87 -56.11 17.57 3.74
C PRO A 87 -55.46 18.27 4.94
N SER A 88 -54.65 19.29 4.71
CA SER A 88 -54.08 20.13 5.75
C SER A 88 -55.16 20.95 6.47
N GLY A 89 -55.10 21.02 7.80
CA GLY A 89 -56.08 21.73 8.63
C GLY A 89 -57.14 20.85 9.26
N GLU A 90 -57.21 19.58 8.92
CA GLU A 90 -58.00 18.60 9.68
C GLU A 90 -57.23 18.19 10.96
N PRO A 91 -57.92 17.99 12.08
CA PRO A 91 -57.28 17.48 13.28
C PRO A 91 -56.67 16.10 13.01
N SER A 92 -55.50 15.84 13.59
CA SER A 92 -54.67 14.65 13.37
C SER A 92 -55.52 13.38 13.20
N LEU A 93 -55.10 12.53 12.26
CA LEU A 93 -55.79 11.28 11.82
C LEU A 93 -56.26 10.32 12.94
N GLN A 94 -55.93 10.55 14.20
CA GLN A 94 -56.38 9.72 15.32
C GLN A 94 -57.88 9.94 15.66
N SER A 95 -58.50 10.98 15.15
CA SER A 95 -59.88 11.36 15.48
C SER A 95 -60.85 11.43 14.31
N VAL A 96 -60.44 11.14 13.07
CA VAL A 96 -61.24 11.41 11.87
C VAL A 96 -61.56 10.12 11.12
N GLN A 97 -62.87 9.78 11.08
CA GLN A 97 -63.48 9.03 9.96
C GLN A 97 -63.50 9.97 8.72
N GLY A 98 -62.34 10.52 8.32
CA GLY A 98 -62.26 11.60 7.32
C GLY A 98 -61.64 11.15 6.00
N CYS A 99 -61.61 12.09 5.07
CA CYS A 99 -61.09 11.89 3.70
C CYS A 99 -59.60 11.73 3.70
N TYR A 100 -59.10 10.52 3.89
CA TYR A 100 -57.69 10.17 3.65
C TYR A 100 -57.55 9.20 2.48
N ASN A 101 -56.40 9.18 1.87
CA ASN A 101 -55.99 8.12 0.93
C ASN A 101 -54.76 7.38 1.45
N GLU A 102 -54.68 6.15 1.09
CA GLU A 102 -53.56 5.26 1.45
C GLU A 102 -52.97 4.64 0.19
N SER A 103 -51.70 4.63 0.10
CA SER A 103 -50.93 3.93 -0.95
C SER A 103 -49.75 3.20 -0.32
N LEU A 104 -49.13 2.35 -1.10
CA LEU A 104 -47.91 1.70 -0.70
C LEU A 104 -47.02 1.58 -1.92
N PHE A 105 -45.70 1.56 -1.68
CA PHE A 105 -44.71 1.24 -2.70
C PHE A 105 -43.61 0.36 -2.11
N GLN A 106 -42.98 -0.41 -2.98
CA GLN A 106 -41.88 -1.28 -2.60
C GLN A 106 -40.56 -0.55 -2.83
N VAL A 107 -39.65 -0.67 -1.86
CA VAL A 107 -38.27 -0.24 -2.00
C VAL A 107 -37.40 -1.48 -1.96
N THR A 108 -36.62 -1.70 -3.01
CA THR A 108 -35.69 -2.82 -3.12
C THR A 108 -34.27 -2.27 -3.14
N VAL A 109 -33.48 -2.61 -2.13
CA VAL A 109 -32.05 -2.29 -2.03
C VAL A 109 -31.25 -3.50 -2.48
N ASN A 110 -30.52 -3.32 -3.57
CA ASN A 110 -29.59 -4.32 -4.09
C ASN A 110 -28.17 -4.06 -3.54
N ASP A 111 -27.35 -5.10 -3.54
CA ASP A 111 -25.97 -5.00 -3.11
C ASP A 111 -25.17 -4.09 -4.05
N LEU A 112 -24.32 -3.26 -3.47
CA LEU A 112 -23.37 -2.45 -4.21
C LEU A 112 -22.10 -3.28 -4.42
N LEU A 113 -21.80 -3.60 -5.66
CA LEU A 113 -20.55 -4.28 -5.98
C LEU A 113 -19.35 -3.43 -5.53
N ASP A 114 -18.55 -3.98 -4.63
CA ASP A 114 -17.28 -3.40 -4.21
C ASP A 114 -16.13 -4.10 -4.96
N LEU A 115 -15.28 -3.28 -5.59
CA LEU A 115 -14.10 -3.75 -6.32
C LEU A 115 -12.87 -3.17 -5.65
N ASP A 116 -12.19 -4.00 -4.87
CA ASP A 116 -10.89 -3.69 -4.26
C ASP A 116 -9.80 -4.44 -5.03
N ILE A 117 -9.09 -3.73 -5.91
CA ILE A 117 -8.09 -4.31 -6.78
C ILE A 117 -6.72 -3.81 -6.37
N ASN A 118 -5.85 -4.76 -6.05
CA ASN A 118 -4.49 -4.45 -5.70
C ASN A 118 -3.63 -4.33 -6.96
N GLY A 119 -2.88 -3.24 -7.04
CA GLY A 119 -1.84 -3.04 -8.04
C GLY A 119 -0.55 -3.78 -7.68
N GLY A 120 0.52 -3.44 -8.37
CA GLY A 120 1.82 -4.03 -8.09
C GLY A 120 2.94 -3.35 -8.86
N THR A 121 4.15 -3.90 -8.75
CA THR A 121 5.33 -3.38 -9.40
C THR A 121 5.94 -4.42 -10.33
N LEU A 122 6.14 -4.05 -11.59
CA LEU A 122 6.90 -4.80 -12.57
C LEU A 122 8.39 -4.54 -12.41
N CYS A 123 9.16 -5.60 -12.28
CA CYS A 123 10.62 -5.55 -12.20
C CYS A 123 11.22 -5.68 -13.60
N ILE A 124 11.99 -4.71 -14.02
CA ILE A 124 12.62 -4.68 -15.33
C ILE A 124 14.15 -4.79 -15.14
N ASP A 125 14.74 -5.77 -15.76
CA ASP A 125 16.18 -5.88 -15.86
C ASP A 125 16.73 -4.79 -16.80
N THR A 126 17.60 -3.93 -16.28
CA THR A 126 18.10 -2.77 -17.02
C THR A 126 19.11 -3.09 -18.10
N GLU A 127 19.78 -4.23 -18.01
CA GLU A 127 20.77 -4.64 -19.00
C GLU A 127 20.10 -5.22 -20.24
N THR A 128 19.03 -5.97 -20.02
CA THR A 128 18.30 -6.66 -21.10
C THR A 128 16.99 -5.98 -21.50
N GLY A 129 16.43 -5.12 -20.64
CA GLY A 129 15.10 -4.52 -20.81
C GLY A 129 13.96 -5.51 -20.58
N ASN A 130 14.26 -6.72 -20.13
CA ASN A 130 13.24 -7.76 -19.92
C ASN A 130 12.52 -7.58 -18.58
N ILE A 131 11.23 -7.92 -18.58
CA ILE A 131 10.44 -8.04 -17.37
C ILE A 131 10.84 -9.33 -16.66
N THR A 132 11.15 -9.24 -15.36
CA THR A 132 11.58 -10.39 -14.55
C THR A 132 10.47 -10.96 -13.65
N ASN A 133 9.34 -10.25 -13.54
CA ASN A 133 8.12 -10.70 -12.84
C ASN A 133 6.88 -10.23 -13.59
N THR A 134 5.70 -10.65 -13.15
CA THR A 134 4.41 -10.17 -13.63
C THR A 134 3.55 -9.74 -12.44
N VAL A 135 2.55 -8.90 -12.68
CA VAL A 135 1.57 -8.49 -11.67
C VAL A 135 0.24 -9.15 -11.96
N LEU A 136 -0.26 -9.94 -11.02
CA LEU A 136 -1.59 -10.53 -11.11
C LEU A 136 -2.61 -9.52 -10.57
N LEU A 137 -3.53 -9.08 -11.42
CA LEU A 137 -4.69 -8.26 -11.07
C LEU A 137 -5.89 -9.19 -10.89
N GLU A 138 -6.54 -9.11 -9.73
CA GLU A 138 -7.66 -9.98 -9.37
C GLU A 138 -8.90 -9.12 -9.07
N SER A 139 -10.02 -9.41 -9.75
CA SER A 139 -11.28 -8.72 -9.47
C SER A 139 -12.01 -9.25 -8.22
N GLY A 140 -11.62 -10.41 -7.72
CA GLY A 140 -12.30 -11.09 -6.62
C GLY A 140 -13.68 -11.65 -6.98
N LEU A 141 -14.10 -11.58 -8.25
CA LEU A 141 -15.43 -11.97 -8.70
C LEU A 141 -15.49 -13.40 -9.22
N ASN A 142 -16.72 -13.93 -9.31
CA ASN A 142 -16.98 -15.23 -9.90
C ASN A 142 -17.34 -15.07 -11.39
N SER A 143 -16.65 -15.80 -12.27
CA SER A 143 -16.86 -15.77 -13.71
C SER A 143 -18.24 -16.29 -14.17
N ASN A 144 -18.97 -17.03 -13.32
CA ASN A 144 -20.33 -17.46 -13.63
C ASN A 144 -21.36 -16.33 -13.44
N ASP A 145 -21.01 -15.33 -12.63
CA ASP A 145 -21.93 -14.26 -12.24
C ASP A 145 -21.59 -12.93 -12.92
N TYR A 146 -20.35 -12.78 -13.39
CA TYR A 146 -19.85 -11.52 -13.96
C TYR A 146 -19.02 -11.71 -15.23
N THR A 147 -19.20 -10.81 -16.19
CA THR A 147 -18.22 -10.54 -17.22
C THR A 147 -17.26 -9.48 -16.73
N VAL A 148 -15.95 -9.73 -16.88
CA VAL A 148 -14.89 -8.80 -16.43
C VAL A 148 -13.99 -8.50 -17.61
N ASN A 149 -13.81 -7.21 -17.91
CA ASN A 149 -12.95 -6.69 -18.96
C ASN A 149 -11.85 -5.83 -18.35
N TRP A 150 -10.63 -6.01 -18.82
CA TRP A 150 -9.46 -5.24 -18.39
C TRP A 150 -9.00 -4.32 -19.52
N TYR A 151 -8.78 -3.07 -19.18
CA TYR A 151 -8.31 -2.04 -20.13
C TYR A 151 -7.00 -1.44 -19.61
N LEU A 152 -6.05 -1.20 -20.49
CA LEU A 152 -4.87 -0.38 -20.25
C LEU A 152 -4.98 0.89 -21.09
N ASN A 153 -5.01 2.05 -20.47
CA ASN A 153 -5.16 3.34 -21.16
C ASN A 153 -6.31 3.32 -22.19
N THR A 154 -7.48 2.82 -21.84
CA THR A 154 -8.68 2.67 -22.68
C THR A 154 -8.68 1.55 -23.72
N ASN A 155 -7.57 0.84 -23.94
CA ASN A 155 -7.51 -0.31 -24.83
C ASN A 155 -7.87 -1.59 -24.08
N LEU A 156 -8.80 -2.39 -24.63
CA LEU A 156 -9.09 -3.71 -24.06
C LEU A 156 -7.86 -4.61 -24.20
N VAL A 157 -7.34 -5.07 -23.06
CA VAL A 157 -6.14 -5.93 -23.01
C VAL A 157 -6.44 -7.35 -22.57
N GLY A 158 -7.59 -7.59 -21.91
CA GLY A 158 -7.97 -8.93 -21.49
C GLY A 158 -9.39 -9.02 -20.97
N THR A 159 -9.85 -10.26 -20.80
CA THR A 159 -11.15 -10.61 -20.23
C THR A 159 -10.98 -11.73 -19.21
N GLY A 160 -11.87 -11.79 -18.23
CA GLY A 160 -11.84 -12.79 -17.16
C GLY A 160 -11.59 -12.16 -15.80
N THR A 161 -11.85 -12.94 -14.75
CA THR A 161 -11.79 -12.47 -13.36
C THR A 161 -10.40 -12.06 -12.89
N ASN A 162 -9.36 -12.55 -13.58
CA ASN A 162 -7.96 -12.24 -13.32
C ASN A 162 -7.28 -11.81 -14.62
N TYR A 163 -6.30 -10.94 -14.50
CA TYR A 163 -5.46 -10.49 -15.60
C TYR A 163 -3.99 -10.42 -15.16
N ILE A 164 -3.09 -10.91 -16.00
CA ILE A 164 -1.64 -10.80 -15.78
C ILE A 164 -1.13 -9.56 -16.51
N ALA A 165 -0.75 -8.54 -15.75
CA ALA A 165 -0.18 -7.32 -16.30
C ALA A 165 1.31 -7.52 -16.59
N GLU A 166 1.70 -7.22 -17.82
CA GLU A 166 3.09 -7.26 -18.33
C GLU A 166 3.57 -5.85 -18.76
N GLU A 167 2.70 -4.84 -18.65
CA GLU A 167 3.03 -3.44 -18.91
C GLU A 167 2.64 -2.58 -17.72
N ALA A 168 3.42 -1.52 -17.47
CA ALA A 168 3.09 -0.54 -16.45
C ALA A 168 2.08 0.48 -16.97
N GLY A 169 1.17 0.92 -16.12
CA GLY A 169 0.16 1.90 -16.46
C GLY A 169 -1.06 1.84 -15.57
N GLU A 170 -2.06 2.64 -15.91
CA GLU A 170 -3.35 2.61 -15.27
C GLU A 170 -4.25 1.58 -15.93
N TYR A 171 -4.62 0.56 -15.14
CA TYR A 171 -5.58 -0.45 -15.56
C TYR A 171 -6.97 -0.08 -15.07
N THR A 172 -7.95 -0.15 -15.96
CA THR A 172 -9.36 -0.05 -15.62
C THR A 172 -9.98 -1.44 -15.75
N VAL A 173 -10.64 -1.88 -14.70
CA VAL A 173 -11.51 -3.05 -14.76
C VAL A 173 -12.94 -2.61 -14.92
N GLU A 174 -13.64 -3.24 -15.83
CA GLU A 174 -15.08 -3.08 -16.08
C GLU A 174 -15.76 -4.41 -15.79
N THR A 175 -16.78 -4.38 -14.94
CA THR A 175 -17.52 -5.58 -14.55
C THR A 175 -19.00 -5.43 -14.86
N ILE A 176 -19.59 -6.46 -15.44
CA ILE A 176 -21.01 -6.53 -15.80
C ILE A 176 -21.57 -7.83 -15.24
N LYS A 177 -22.60 -7.75 -14.41
CA LYS A 177 -23.29 -8.93 -13.86
C LYS A 177 -24.12 -9.63 -14.94
N LEU A 178 -24.00 -10.95 -15.01
CA LEU A 178 -24.70 -11.79 -15.97
C LEU A 178 -26.13 -12.13 -15.49
N THR A 179 -26.97 -11.13 -15.25
CA THR A 179 -28.37 -11.34 -14.87
C THR A 179 -29.30 -10.87 -15.98
N ASP A 180 -30.42 -11.60 -16.19
CA ASP A 180 -31.43 -11.25 -17.20
C ASP A 180 -32.29 -10.03 -16.84
N GLU A 181 -32.08 -9.40 -15.68
CA GLU A 181 -32.82 -8.24 -15.21
C GLU A 181 -32.20 -6.96 -15.76
N ILE A 182 -32.86 -6.42 -16.78
CA ILE A 182 -32.47 -5.18 -17.45
C ILE A 182 -32.90 -4.00 -16.58
N GLY A 183 -31.96 -3.16 -16.18
CA GLY A 183 -32.30 -1.80 -15.77
C GLY A 183 -31.78 -1.27 -14.46
N ILE A 184 -30.89 -1.97 -13.73
CA ILE A 184 -30.35 -1.46 -12.48
C ILE A 184 -28.84 -1.26 -12.59
N ASP A 185 -28.37 -0.04 -12.31
CA ASP A 185 -26.95 0.34 -12.32
C ASP A 185 -26.05 -0.48 -11.35
N CYS A 186 -26.64 -1.34 -10.51
CA CYS A 186 -25.90 -2.24 -9.62
C CYS A 186 -25.15 -3.35 -10.36
N ASN A 187 -25.47 -3.58 -11.61
CA ASN A 187 -24.90 -4.65 -12.42
C ASN A 187 -23.58 -4.24 -13.11
N TYR A 188 -23.24 -2.96 -13.06
CA TYR A 188 -22.07 -2.39 -13.71
C TYR A 188 -21.19 -1.66 -12.70
N LYS A 189 -19.91 -1.96 -12.70
CA LYS A 189 -18.91 -1.25 -11.90
C LYS A 189 -17.60 -1.14 -12.64
N THR A 190 -16.93 -0.03 -12.44
CA THR A 190 -15.54 0.16 -12.86
C THR A 190 -14.67 0.50 -11.67
N ALA A 191 -13.44 0.04 -11.71
CA ALA A 191 -12.39 0.46 -10.78
C ALA A 191 -11.08 0.64 -11.54
N THR A 192 -10.20 1.48 -11.01
CA THR A 192 -8.87 1.71 -11.58
C THR A 192 -7.79 1.29 -10.60
N VAL A 193 -6.69 0.78 -11.13
CA VAL A 193 -5.51 0.37 -10.36
C VAL A 193 -4.25 0.69 -11.14
N ILE A 194 -3.20 1.08 -10.43
CA ILE A 194 -1.91 1.41 -11.05
C ILE A 194 -0.97 0.21 -10.91
N VAL A 195 -0.38 -0.18 -12.04
CA VAL A 195 0.77 -1.07 -12.10
C VAL A 195 1.99 -0.21 -12.37
N GLU A 196 2.89 -0.15 -11.41
CA GLU A 196 4.12 0.62 -11.50
C GLU A 196 5.23 -0.24 -12.14
N ARG A 197 6.32 0.40 -12.55
CA ARG A 197 7.54 -0.30 -12.93
C ARG A 197 8.69 0.16 -12.06
N SER A 198 9.59 -0.75 -11.78
CA SER A 198 10.87 -0.48 -11.16
C SER A 198 11.99 -0.99 -12.06
N SER A 199 12.86 -0.10 -12.45
CA SER A 199 13.96 -0.35 -13.39
C SER A 199 15.19 0.38 -12.88
N PRO A 200 15.97 -0.25 -12.00
CA PRO A 200 17.18 0.38 -11.50
C PRO A 200 18.25 0.41 -12.56
N SER A 201 18.79 1.56 -12.83
CA SER A 201 20.01 1.72 -13.58
C SER A 201 21.15 1.96 -12.57
N PHE A 202 21.88 0.91 -12.18
CA PHE A 202 22.90 1.08 -11.16
C PHE A 202 24.31 1.20 -11.73
N GLU A 203 24.77 2.40 -11.81
CA GLU A 203 26.18 2.65 -11.63
C GLU A 203 26.42 2.95 -10.15
N LEU A 204 27.02 2.00 -9.44
CA LEU A 204 27.26 2.08 -8.00
C LEU A 204 28.73 2.12 -7.70
N ASN A 205 29.12 2.99 -6.78
CA ASN A 205 30.43 2.97 -6.15
C ASN A 205 30.29 2.69 -4.66
N ILE A 206 30.97 1.67 -4.16
CA ILE A 206 31.07 1.40 -2.73
C ILE A 206 32.29 2.15 -2.20
N LEU A 207 32.04 3.07 -1.28
CA LEU A 207 33.06 3.83 -0.61
C LEU A 207 33.26 3.24 0.79
N THR A 208 34.46 2.76 1.05
CA THR A 208 34.90 2.23 2.35
C THR A 208 36.18 2.90 2.80
N GLU A 209 36.35 3.04 4.10
CA GLU A 209 37.62 3.43 4.72
C GLU A 209 38.37 2.15 5.12
N ASP A 210 39.52 1.89 4.46
CA ASP A 210 40.38 0.77 4.81
C ASP A 210 41.22 1.12 6.03
N PHE A 211 41.53 0.10 6.86
CA PHE A 211 42.42 0.19 8.01
C PHE A 211 41.96 1.16 9.09
N SER A 212 40.69 1.53 9.10
CA SER A 212 40.07 2.41 10.11
C SER A 212 39.60 1.59 11.32
N ASP A 213 39.65 2.19 12.49
CA ASP A 213 39.06 1.61 13.71
C ASP A 213 37.54 1.79 13.77
N SER A 214 36.98 2.67 12.92
CA SER A 214 35.55 2.90 12.76
C SER A 214 35.18 2.81 11.28
N ASN A 215 34.93 1.58 10.84
CA ASN A 215 34.63 1.37 9.42
C ASN A 215 33.19 1.79 9.09
N THR A 216 33.08 2.54 8.04
CA THR A 216 31.80 2.92 7.45
C THR A 216 31.77 2.49 5.98
N VAL A 217 30.60 2.15 5.47
CA VAL A 217 30.37 1.96 4.06
C VAL A 217 29.29 2.93 3.60
N GLU A 218 29.54 3.58 2.49
CA GLU A 218 28.58 4.43 1.79
C GLU A 218 28.39 3.90 0.37
N ILE A 219 27.13 3.71 -0.01
CA ILE A 219 26.75 3.31 -1.35
C ILE A 219 26.43 4.59 -2.12
N ASN A 220 27.31 4.94 -3.05
CA ASN A 220 27.09 6.07 -3.92
C ASN A 220 26.40 5.61 -5.21
N ILE A 221 25.12 5.96 -5.35
CA ILE A 221 24.32 5.67 -6.54
C ILE A 221 24.57 6.81 -7.53
N VAL A 222 25.21 6.50 -8.65
CA VAL A 222 25.51 7.47 -9.73
C VAL A 222 24.27 7.69 -10.60
N ASP A 223 23.55 6.62 -10.93
CA ASP A 223 22.29 6.65 -11.64
C ASP A 223 21.24 5.81 -10.90
N GLN A 224 20.17 6.45 -10.47
CA GLN A 224 19.14 5.81 -9.66
C GLN A 224 18.14 4.99 -10.50
N GLY A 225 18.00 5.28 -11.80
CA GLY A 225 16.94 4.66 -12.61
C GLY A 225 15.53 5.03 -12.10
N ILE A 226 14.57 4.11 -12.28
CA ILE A 226 13.17 4.30 -11.88
C ILE A 226 12.88 3.42 -10.66
N GLY A 227 12.40 4.05 -9.57
CA GLY A 227 12.04 3.39 -8.32
C GLY A 227 12.65 4.06 -7.10
N THR A 228 12.30 3.54 -5.94
CA THR A 228 12.89 3.91 -4.65
C THR A 228 13.49 2.65 -4.02
N TYR A 229 14.65 2.79 -3.38
CA TYR A 229 15.45 1.65 -2.99
C TYR A 229 15.72 1.62 -1.50
N GLU A 230 15.90 0.42 -1.01
CA GLU A 230 16.38 0.15 0.33
C GLU A 230 17.55 -0.83 0.29
N PHE A 231 18.37 -0.78 1.34
CA PHE A 231 19.67 -1.39 1.42
C PHE A 231 19.74 -2.30 2.63
N SER A 232 20.31 -3.49 2.45
CA SER A 232 20.61 -4.42 3.54
C SER A 232 22.09 -4.77 3.51
N LEU A 233 22.72 -4.79 4.67
CA LEU A 233 24.08 -5.24 4.88
C LEU A 233 24.05 -6.60 5.57
N ASP A 234 24.77 -7.60 5.06
CA ASP A 234 24.92 -8.93 5.66
C ASP A 234 23.59 -9.57 6.11
N HIS A 235 22.55 -9.42 5.28
CA HIS A 235 21.19 -9.92 5.54
C HIS A 235 20.48 -9.28 6.76
N LEU A 236 20.99 -8.13 7.26
CA LEU A 236 20.31 -7.34 8.28
C LEU A 236 19.02 -6.73 7.72
N PRO A 237 18.11 -6.21 8.54
CA PRO A 237 16.93 -5.52 8.07
C PRO A 237 17.24 -4.41 7.07
N PHE A 238 16.37 -4.24 6.07
CA PHE A 238 16.50 -3.20 5.07
C PHE A 238 16.30 -1.82 5.66
N GLN A 239 17.03 -0.83 5.14
CA GLN A 239 16.93 0.59 5.49
C GLN A 239 16.98 1.45 4.22
N SER A 240 16.38 2.64 4.27
CA SER A 240 16.37 3.58 3.15
C SER A 240 17.67 4.39 2.99
N TYR A 241 18.50 4.42 4.03
CA TYR A 241 19.78 5.14 3.99
C TYR A 241 20.88 4.28 3.39
N PRO A 242 21.63 4.76 2.38
CA PRO A 242 22.70 4.02 1.71
C PRO A 242 24.02 4.06 2.50
N ARG A 243 23.98 4.06 3.84
CA ARG A 243 25.18 4.15 4.68
C ARG A 243 25.07 3.27 5.89
N PHE A 244 26.14 2.52 6.18
CA PHE A 244 26.25 1.65 7.35
C PHE A 244 27.50 2.00 8.17
N TYR A 245 27.41 1.85 9.48
CA TYR A 245 28.43 2.26 10.45
C TYR A 245 28.90 1.10 11.30
N ASN A 246 30.11 1.25 11.88
CA ASN A 246 30.69 0.31 12.84
C ASN A 246 30.83 -1.12 12.31
N LEU A 247 31.25 -1.24 11.04
CA LEU A 247 31.48 -2.53 10.44
C LEU A 247 32.76 -3.18 10.97
N ASN A 248 32.72 -4.48 11.14
CA ASN A 248 33.92 -5.25 11.38
C ASN A 248 34.76 -5.34 10.09
N PRO A 249 36.08 -5.53 10.20
CA PRO A 249 36.88 -5.89 9.05
C PRO A 249 36.47 -7.24 8.45
N GLY A 250 36.66 -7.41 7.15
CA GLY A 250 36.37 -8.64 6.43
C GLY A 250 35.42 -8.45 5.25
N ASN A 251 34.91 -9.59 4.76
CA ASN A 251 33.98 -9.60 3.63
C ASN A 251 32.57 -9.25 4.08
N HIS A 252 31.90 -8.40 3.33
CA HIS A 252 30.55 -7.96 3.53
C HIS A 252 29.74 -8.06 2.26
N LEU A 253 28.44 -8.20 2.39
CA LEU A 253 27.46 -8.26 1.30
C LEU A 253 26.44 -7.15 1.44
N ILE A 254 26.31 -6.32 0.41
CA ILE A 254 25.18 -5.38 0.30
C ILE A 254 24.15 -5.96 -0.63
N THR A 255 22.88 -5.95 -0.19
CA THR A 255 21.72 -6.27 -1.01
C THR A 255 20.91 -5.00 -1.20
N ILE A 256 20.54 -4.71 -2.44
CA ILE A 256 19.74 -3.54 -2.83
C ILE A 256 18.47 -4.06 -3.48
N ARG A 257 17.32 -3.54 -3.04
CA ARG A 257 16.01 -3.85 -3.61
C ARG A 257 15.13 -2.61 -3.70
N ASP A 258 14.02 -2.69 -4.42
CA ASP A 258 13.02 -1.64 -4.38
C ASP A 258 12.25 -1.63 -3.05
N THR A 259 11.58 -0.51 -2.74
CA THR A 259 10.83 -0.36 -1.47
C THR A 259 9.59 -1.24 -1.39
N SER A 260 9.06 -1.75 -2.52
CA SER A 260 7.98 -2.74 -2.54
C SER A 260 8.45 -4.11 -2.05
N GLY A 261 9.77 -4.36 -2.04
CA GLY A 261 10.37 -5.65 -1.70
C GLY A 261 10.18 -6.75 -2.74
N LEU A 262 9.53 -6.45 -3.87
CA LEU A 262 9.25 -7.42 -4.95
C LEU A 262 10.44 -7.61 -5.89
N CYS A 263 11.24 -6.55 -6.10
CA CYS A 263 12.39 -6.58 -6.99
C CYS A 263 13.68 -6.56 -6.18
N VAL A 264 14.49 -7.60 -6.29
CA VAL A 264 15.87 -7.64 -5.77
C VAL A 264 16.79 -7.38 -6.94
N TYR A 265 17.51 -6.27 -6.92
CA TYR A 265 18.25 -5.83 -8.10
C TYR A 265 19.71 -6.20 -8.09
N LYS A 266 20.37 -6.08 -6.96
CA LYS A 266 21.81 -6.28 -6.93
C LYS A 266 22.32 -6.73 -5.57
N THR A 267 23.25 -7.67 -5.61
CA THR A 267 24.11 -8.01 -4.48
C THR A 267 25.54 -7.62 -4.82
N ILE A 268 26.26 -7.02 -3.89
CA ILE A 268 27.62 -6.56 -4.09
C ILE A 268 28.46 -7.00 -2.91
N ASP A 269 29.47 -7.81 -3.19
CA ASP A 269 30.48 -8.18 -2.23
C ASP A 269 31.56 -7.10 -2.16
N PHE A 270 31.98 -6.75 -0.96
CA PHE A 270 33.10 -5.83 -0.75
C PHE A 270 33.91 -6.23 0.48
N LEU A 271 35.17 -5.81 0.49
CA LEU A 271 36.12 -6.13 1.54
C LEU A 271 36.52 -4.87 2.30
N ILE A 272 36.47 -4.90 3.61
CA ILE A 272 37.06 -3.91 4.51
C ILE A 272 38.39 -4.44 5.01
N LEU A 273 39.45 -3.79 4.59
CA LEU A 273 40.81 -4.18 4.97
C LEU A 273 41.15 -3.74 6.38
N ASN A 274 41.82 -4.61 7.13
CA ASN A 274 42.42 -4.29 8.41
C ASN A 274 43.75 -5.01 8.60
N TYR A 275 44.41 -4.71 9.72
CA TYR A 275 45.69 -5.32 10.07
C TYR A 275 45.73 -5.68 11.56
N PRO A 276 46.46 -6.76 11.96
CA PRO A 276 46.65 -7.10 13.38
C PRO A 276 47.42 -5.99 14.10
N LYS A 277 46.91 -5.49 15.18
CA LYS A 277 47.56 -4.43 16.01
C LYS A 277 48.75 -4.95 16.79
N PHE A 278 48.82 -6.25 17.02
CA PHE A 278 49.99 -6.94 17.65
C PHE A 278 50.09 -8.38 17.20
N PHE A 279 51.22 -8.98 17.47
CA PHE A 279 51.46 -10.41 17.36
C PHE A 279 52.42 -10.92 18.44
N THR A 280 52.42 -12.24 18.69
CA THR A 280 53.06 -12.86 19.84
C THR A 280 53.81 -14.12 19.40
N PRO A 281 55.01 -14.00 18.79
CA PRO A 281 55.76 -15.15 18.28
C PRO A 281 56.33 -15.97 19.43
N ASN A 282 55.57 -16.95 19.91
CA ASN A 282 55.90 -17.87 21.00
C ASN A 282 55.75 -19.35 20.64
N ASP A 283 55.46 -19.63 19.34
CA ASP A 283 55.26 -20.96 18.75
C ASP A 283 54.06 -21.74 19.36
N ASP A 284 53.02 -21.05 19.82
CA ASP A 284 51.78 -21.66 20.32
C ASP A 284 50.70 -21.85 19.22
N GLY A 285 51.01 -21.39 18.00
CA GLY A 285 50.10 -21.44 16.82
C GLY A 285 49.13 -20.28 16.73
N ILE A 286 49.15 -19.31 17.69
CA ILE A 286 48.23 -18.19 17.74
C ILE A 286 49.03 -16.87 17.61
N ASN A 287 48.76 -16.11 16.58
CA ASN A 287 49.42 -14.82 16.32
C ASN A 287 50.97 -14.90 16.32
N ASP A 288 51.52 -16.02 15.90
CA ASP A 288 53.00 -16.23 15.82
C ASP A 288 53.64 -15.43 14.72
N THR A 289 52.90 -15.01 13.73
CA THR A 289 53.37 -14.17 12.63
C THR A 289 52.44 -13.01 12.37
N TRP A 290 52.96 -11.91 11.86
CA TRP A 290 52.21 -10.74 11.52
C TRP A 290 52.09 -10.61 10.00
N ASN A 291 50.84 -10.42 9.50
CA ASN A 291 50.54 -10.22 8.10
C ASN A 291 49.19 -9.53 7.91
N ILE A 292 48.95 -9.01 6.70
CA ILE A 292 47.63 -8.48 6.27
C ILE A 292 47.00 -9.54 5.36
N THR A 293 46.36 -10.54 5.96
CA THR A 293 45.85 -11.72 5.24
C THR A 293 44.71 -11.40 4.29
N ASP A 294 43.99 -10.33 4.50
CA ASP A 294 42.90 -9.88 3.61
C ASP A 294 43.39 -9.50 2.22
N LEU A 295 44.71 -9.23 2.07
CA LEU A 295 45.36 -8.92 0.81
C LEU A 295 46.02 -10.14 0.14
N GLN A 296 45.82 -11.35 0.63
CA GLN A 296 46.50 -12.57 0.09
C GLN A 296 46.22 -12.82 -1.39
N ASN A 297 45.12 -12.35 -1.92
CA ASN A 297 44.72 -12.50 -3.33
C ASN A 297 45.27 -11.36 -4.23
N ASP A 298 45.82 -10.29 -3.65
CA ASP A 298 46.46 -9.22 -4.41
C ASP A 298 47.97 -9.53 -4.55
N LEU A 299 48.32 -10.18 -5.63
CA LEU A 299 49.71 -10.63 -5.91
C LEU A 299 50.70 -9.46 -6.06
N ASP A 300 50.21 -8.29 -6.40
CA ASP A 300 51.02 -7.07 -6.56
C ASP A 300 51.27 -6.37 -5.27
N SER A 301 50.49 -6.67 -4.24
CA SER A 301 50.64 -6.04 -2.93
C SER A 301 51.96 -6.42 -2.26
N ASN A 302 52.53 -5.50 -1.53
CA ASN A 302 53.76 -5.72 -0.78
C ASN A 302 53.75 -4.91 0.54
N ILE A 303 54.32 -5.49 1.58
CA ILE A 303 54.43 -4.92 2.91
C ILE A 303 55.90 -4.72 3.24
N THR A 304 56.30 -3.52 3.61
CA THR A 304 57.64 -3.22 4.11
C THR A 304 57.53 -2.91 5.60
N ILE A 305 58.31 -3.58 6.42
CA ILE A 305 58.35 -3.42 7.88
C ILE A 305 59.60 -2.63 8.26
N TYR A 306 59.41 -1.70 9.20
CA TYR A 306 60.44 -0.77 9.69
C TYR A 306 60.55 -0.85 11.21
N ASP A 307 61.74 -0.55 11.71
CA ASP A 307 61.92 -0.25 13.13
C ASP A 307 61.40 1.17 13.48
N ARG A 308 61.44 1.53 14.73
CA ARG A 308 61.02 2.86 15.25
C ARG A 308 61.87 4.03 14.73
N PHE A 309 63.02 3.75 14.09
CA PHE A 309 63.88 4.76 13.50
C PHE A 309 63.74 4.86 11.97
N GLY A 310 62.82 4.10 11.42
CA GLY A 310 62.52 4.09 9.96
C GLY A 310 63.48 3.21 9.15
N LYS A 311 64.33 2.39 9.78
CA LYS A 311 65.18 1.43 9.09
C LYS A 311 64.33 0.23 8.67
N ILE A 312 64.47 -0.19 7.41
CA ILE A 312 63.82 -1.39 6.87
C ILE A 312 64.34 -2.64 7.58
N ILE A 313 63.42 -3.41 8.13
CA ILE A 313 63.65 -4.71 8.75
C ILE A 313 63.50 -5.80 7.74
N THR A 314 62.36 -5.87 7.04
CA THR A 314 62.07 -6.88 6.05
C THR A 314 60.98 -6.40 5.07
N LYS A 315 60.79 -7.16 3.99
CA LYS A 315 59.68 -7.06 3.06
C LYS A 315 59.02 -8.41 2.96
N ILE A 316 57.67 -8.42 3.07
CA ILE A 316 56.86 -9.63 2.97
C ILE A 316 55.75 -9.43 1.93
N LYS A 317 55.20 -10.54 1.46
CA LYS A 317 54.02 -10.57 0.62
C LYS A 317 52.82 -11.06 1.43
N PRO A 318 51.63 -10.51 1.26
CA PRO A 318 50.43 -10.94 1.98
C PRO A 318 50.08 -12.42 1.80
N TYR A 319 50.42 -13.04 0.68
CA TYR A 319 50.23 -14.47 0.42
C TYR A 319 51.26 -15.38 1.08
N GLU A 320 52.33 -14.83 1.70
CA GLU A 320 53.36 -15.57 2.45
C GLU A 320 52.91 -15.77 3.92
N LYS A 321 53.68 -16.57 4.67
CA LYS A 321 53.45 -16.90 6.06
C LYS A 321 53.34 -15.67 6.99
N GLY A 322 53.92 -14.55 6.59
CA GLY A 322 54.02 -13.34 7.42
C GLY A 322 55.36 -13.20 8.13
N TRP A 323 55.53 -12.10 8.87
CA TRP A 323 56.74 -11.80 9.62
C TRP A 323 56.74 -12.44 11.00
N ASP A 324 57.80 -13.16 11.35
CA ASP A 324 57.99 -13.91 12.56
C ASP A 324 58.72 -13.14 13.69
N GLY A 325 59.06 -11.89 13.47
CA GLY A 325 59.78 -11.05 14.41
C GLY A 325 61.31 -11.20 14.39
N TYR A 326 61.88 -11.71 13.27
CA TYR A 326 63.32 -11.76 13.06
C TYR A 326 63.73 -10.77 11.97
N ASN A 327 64.97 -10.29 12.04
CA ASN A 327 65.54 -9.47 10.95
C ASN A 327 66.08 -10.34 9.80
N SER A 328 66.54 -9.70 8.73
CA SER A 328 67.12 -10.43 7.57
C SER A 328 68.34 -11.25 7.88
N ASN A 329 69.05 -11.03 9.02
CA ASN A 329 70.21 -11.81 9.44
C ASN A 329 69.82 -13.00 10.32
N GLY A 330 68.53 -13.18 10.66
CA GLY A 330 68.04 -14.20 11.57
C GLY A 330 68.13 -13.83 13.06
N ASP A 331 68.40 -12.58 13.37
CA ASP A 331 68.44 -12.11 14.77
C ASP A 331 67.02 -11.85 15.28
N LYS A 332 66.70 -12.30 16.48
CA LYS A 332 65.44 -12.10 17.17
C LYS A 332 65.29 -10.64 17.62
N LEU A 333 64.24 -10.00 17.14
CA LEU A 333 63.99 -8.60 17.50
C LEU A 333 63.19 -8.47 18.82
N PRO A 334 63.40 -7.38 19.58
CA PRO A 334 62.80 -7.21 20.90
C PRO A 334 61.33 -6.84 20.82
N SER A 335 60.56 -7.01 21.93
CA SER A 335 59.24 -6.43 22.10
C SER A 335 59.31 -4.92 21.92
N SER A 336 58.57 -4.40 20.95
CA SER A 336 58.52 -2.98 20.61
C SER A 336 57.40 -2.74 19.60
N ASP A 337 57.12 -1.47 19.35
CA ASP A 337 56.34 -1.08 18.19
C ASP A 337 57.19 -1.04 16.93
N TYR A 338 56.62 -1.58 15.87
CA TYR A 338 57.19 -1.61 14.54
C TYR A 338 56.26 -0.92 13.59
N TRP A 339 56.79 -0.35 12.55
CA TRP A 339 55.98 0.37 11.54
C TRP A 339 55.91 -0.47 10.25
N PHE A 340 54.82 -0.34 9.52
CA PHE A 340 54.72 -0.93 8.22
C PHE A 340 54.19 0.07 7.19
N MET A 341 54.49 -0.21 5.94
CA MET A 341 53.94 0.41 4.77
C MET A 341 53.44 -0.69 3.85
N VAL A 342 52.16 -0.66 3.53
CA VAL A 342 51.56 -1.57 2.53
C VAL A 342 51.20 -0.81 1.27
N LYS A 343 51.56 -1.39 0.10
CA LYS A 343 51.04 -0.98 -1.20
C LYS A 343 50.11 -2.06 -1.70
N TYR A 344 48.94 -1.69 -2.12
CA TYR A 344 47.86 -2.60 -2.52
C TYR A 344 46.99 -1.98 -3.59
N ASN A 345 46.28 -2.81 -4.39
CA ASN A 345 45.32 -2.38 -5.36
C ASN A 345 43.89 -2.47 -4.78
N LYS A 346 43.10 -1.41 -4.94
CA LYS A 346 41.66 -1.43 -4.67
C LYS A 346 40.93 -0.68 -5.77
N ASN A 347 39.99 -1.36 -6.40
CA ASN A 347 39.21 -0.82 -7.53
C ASN A 347 40.12 -0.32 -8.65
N ASN A 348 41.17 -1.07 -9.00
CA ASN A 348 42.21 -0.74 -9.99
C ASN A 348 43.01 0.54 -9.69
N VAL A 349 43.00 1.00 -8.43
CA VAL A 349 43.78 2.13 -7.96
C VAL A 349 44.84 1.65 -6.97
N LEU A 350 46.11 1.94 -7.28
CA LEU A 350 47.22 1.67 -6.35
C LEU A 350 47.14 2.61 -5.17
N ARG A 351 47.08 2.03 -3.96
CA ARG A 351 47.01 2.75 -2.68
C ARG A 351 48.21 2.43 -1.82
N GLU A 352 48.50 3.34 -0.89
CA GLU A 352 49.56 3.16 0.11
C GLU A 352 48.98 3.50 1.49
N PHE A 353 49.26 2.64 2.46
CA PHE A 353 48.87 2.86 3.85
C PHE A 353 50.04 2.59 4.78
N ARG A 354 50.12 3.35 5.90
CA ARG A 354 51.18 3.25 6.91
C ARG A 354 50.57 3.30 8.30
N ALA A 355 51.04 2.40 9.17
CA ALA A 355 50.69 2.39 10.56
C ALA A 355 51.75 1.63 11.40
N ASN A 356 51.48 1.49 12.68
CA ASN A 356 52.32 0.71 13.59
C ASN A 356 51.55 -0.49 14.14
N PHE A 357 52.30 -1.47 14.58
CA PHE A 357 51.83 -2.65 15.29
C PHE A 357 52.87 -3.08 16.35
N SER A 358 52.47 -3.85 17.33
CA SER A 358 53.34 -4.26 18.41
C SER A 358 53.80 -5.72 18.29
N LEU A 359 55.08 -5.96 18.43
CA LEU A 359 55.62 -7.28 18.68
C LEU A 359 55.72 -7.46 20.19
N LEU A 360 55.07 -8.49 20.71
CA LEU A 360 55.05 -8.81 22.14
C LEU A 360 55.66 -10.18 22.37
N ARG A 361 56.76 -10.20 23.09
CA ARG A 361 57.43 -11.43 23.53
C ARG A 361 57.32 -11.56 25.02
N ARG A 362 56.92 -12.70 25.46
CA ARG A 362 56.92 -13.07 26.88
C ARG A 362 58.21 -13.76 27.23
#